data_c6b49d6970634e870f1d8d66eecaee50
#
_entry.id   c6b49d6970634e870f1d8d66eecaee50
#
_cell.length_a   1.000
_cell.length_b   1.000
_cell.length_c   1.000
_cell.angle_alpha   90.00
_cell.angle_beta   90.00
_cell.angle_gamma   90.00
#
_symmetry.space_group_name_H-M   'P 1'
#
loop_
_entity.id
_entity.type
_entity.pdbx_description
1 polymer ?
#
loop_
_entity_poly.entity_id
_entity_poly.type
_entity_poly.pdbx_seq_one_letter_code
_entity_poly.pdbx_strand_id
1 'polypeptide(L)'
;MPAPKPAQQTSAQPRYTGPPSYPIPPRWGFPRLGQPSPVAGAAPAVSSGEQMRALAAAAVPLLGLTAMLMLATAGAEAWRYALLLDSRTDAVPAGPLHTSDALVITGGVISLLAGILAGAVTVGWLLRACTVAARAAGVTPARRTWQLVAGVLVPGVNLLVPGAVLAELEHAALGRDPGRRPRPSRLVVGW
;
A
#
# COMPACT_ATOMS: atom_id res chain seq x y z
N MET A 1 76.40 25.23 -17.85
CA MET A 1 75.16 25.79 -18.40
C MET A 1 74.03 25.15 -17.68
N PRO A 2 73.23 25.85 -16.83
CA PRO A 2 72.08 25.28 -16.16
C PRO A 2 70.88 25.26 -17.12
N ALA A 3 70.10 24.13 -17.10
CA ALA A 3 68.92 23.93 -17.92
C ALA A 3 67.80 24.89 -17.60
N PRO A 4 67.01 25.37 -18.59
CA PRO A 4 65.92 26.29 -18.36
C PRO A 4 64.79 25.61 -17.59
N LYS A 5 64.29 26.27 -16.53
CA LYS A 5 63.13 25.90 -15.76
C LYS A 5 61.86 25.90 -16.64
N PRO A 6 61.02 24.84 -16.60
CA PRO A 6 59.78 24.84 -17.37
C PRO A 6 58.85 25.94 -16.85
N ALA A 7 58.29 26.73 -17.77
CA ALA A 7 57.31 27.75 -17.49
C ALA A 7 56.04 27.14 -16.91
N GLN A 8 55.69 27.49 -15.68
CA GLN A 8 54.39 27.19 -15.10
C GLN A 8 53.33 27.88 -15.92
N GLN A 9 52.56 27.13 -16.68
CA GLN A 9 51.34 27.58 -17.30
C GLN A 9 50.33 27.89 -16.18
N THR A 10 50.18 29.15 -15.85
CA THR A 10 49.06 29.66 -15.00
C THR A 10 47.80 29.56 -15.85
N SER A 11 47.13 28.42 -15.80
CA SER A 11 45.77 28.33 -16.32
C SER A 11 44.87 29.27 -15.48
N ALA A 12 44.48 30.39 -16.11
CA ALA A 12 43.50 31.27 -15.52
C ALA A 12 42.19 30.51 -15.27
N GLN A 13 42.00 30.10 -14.03
CA GLN A 13 40.72 29.51 -13.63
C GLN A 13 39.60 30.53 -13.84
N PRO A 14 38.49 30.14 -14.49
CA PRO A 14 37.38 31.04 -14.68
C PRO A 14 36.87 31.52 -13.30
N ARG A 15 36.80 32.85 -13.17
CA ARG A 15 36.38 33.50 -11.92
C ARG A 15 34.92 33.12 -11.65
N TYR A 16 34.70 32.23 -10.69
CA TYR A 16 33.38 31.86 -10.24
C TYR A 16 32.69 33.04 -9.56
N THR A 17 31.55 33.48 -10.08
CA THR A 17 30.79 34.64 -9.59
C THR A 17 29.52 34.25 -8.82
N GLY A 18 29.29 32.97 -8.60
CA GLY A 18 28.13 32.46 -7.83
C GLY A 18 28.46 32.19 -6.35
N PRO A 19 27.52 31.61 -5.61
CA PRO A 19 27.75 31.16 -4.24
C PRO A 19 28.83 30.07 -4.24
N PRO A 20 29.62 29.91 -3.15
CA PRO A 20 30.75 29.00 -3.13
C PRO A 20 30.33 27.57 -3.52
N SER A 21 30.91 27.02 -4.60
CA SER A 21 30.71 25.65 -5.01
C SER A 21 31.84 24.80 -4.49
N TYR A 22 31.50 23.73 -3.77
CA TYR A 22 32.45 22.77 -3.26
C TYR A 22 32.42 21.54 -4.15
N PRO A 23 33.56 21.02 -4.66
CA PRO A 23 33.61 19.79 -5.45
C PRO A 23 33.09 18.59 -4.67
N ILE A 24 33.16 18.64 -3.35
CA ILE A 24 32.54 17.71 -2.42
C ILE A 24 31.81 18.55 -1.40
N PRO A 25 30.48 18.38 -1.21
CA PRO A 25 29.76 19.14 -0.21
C PRO A 25 30.42 18.94 1.16
N PRO A 26 30.68 20.02 1.92
CA PRO A 26 31.33 19.90 3.21
C PRO A 26 30.49 19.01 4.11
N ARG A 27 31.06 17.90 4.55
CA ARG A 27 30.45 17.05 5.59
C ARG A 27 30.64 17.79 6.91
N TRP A 28 29.61 18.51 7.30
CA TRP A 28 29.54 19.19 8.60
C TRP A 28 29.46 18.10 9.67
N GLY A 29 30.49 17.39 9.98
CA GLY A 29 30.68 16.52 11.15
C GLY A 29 29.50 15.84 11.84
N PHE A 30 28.31 16.00 11.31
CA PHE A 30 27.13 15.33 11.81
C PHE A 30 27.22 13.86 11.40
N PRO A 31 27.26 12.91 12.36
CA PRO A 31 27.13 11.50 12.04
C PRO A 31 25.82 11.36 11.24
N ARG A 32 25.83 10.57 10.17
CA ARG A 32 24.59 10.20 9.47
C ARG A 32 23.69 9.52 10.49
N LEU A 33 22.78 10.29 11.09
CA LEU A 33 21.71 9.74 11.90
C LEU A 33 20.87 8.88 10.98
N GLY A 34 21.10 7.55 11.02
CA GLY A 34 20.17 6.64 10.37
C GLY A 34 20.70 5.56 9.46
N GLN A 35 21.99 5.21 9.50
CA GLN A 35 22.32 3.83 9.16
C GLN A 35 22.54 3.10 10.49
N PRO A 36 21.60 2.30 10.97
CA PRO A 36 21.90 1.35 12.01
C PRO A 36 23.03 0.46 11.48
N SER A 37 24.20 0.53 12.11
CA SER A 37 25.24 -0.49 11.88
C SER A 37 24.58 -1.85 12.03
N PRO A 38 24.84 -2.81 11.11
CA PRO A 38 24.35 -4.16 11.32
C PRO A 38 24.91 -4.63 12.66
N VAL A 39 24.08 -4.76 13.66
CA VAL A 39 24.44 -5.40 14.92
C VAL A 39 24.72 -6.84 14.55
N ALA A 40 26.00 -7.19 14.52
CA ALA A 40 26.44 -8.56 14.29
C ALA A 40 25.80 -9.44 15.37
N GLY A 41 24.84 -10.31 14.94
CA GLY A 41 24.10 -11.20 15.83
C GLY A 41 22.57 -11.01 15.87
N ALA A 42 22.02 -9.98 15.25
CA ALA A 42 20.57 -9.91 15.08
C ALA A 42 20.15 -10.98 14.05
N ALA A 43 19.24 -11.88 14.45
CA ALA A 43 18.58 -12.77 13.52
C ALA A 43 18.13 -11.98 12.26
N PRO A 44 18.22 -12.54 11.05
CA PRO A 44 17.93 -11.80 9.84
C PRO A 44 16.50 -11.25 9.93
N ALA A 45 16.41 -9.96 10.22
CA ALA A 45 15.12 -9.28 10.22
C ALA A 45 14.56 -9.42 8.81
N VAL A 46 13.42 -10.11 8.68
CA VAL A 46 12.72 -10.28 7.40
C VAL A 46 12.66 -8.92 6.73
N SER A 47 13.20 -8.81 5.51
CA SER A 47 13.30 -7.53 4.83
C SER A 47 11.91 -6.91 4.68
N SER A 48 11.82 -5.59 4.78
CA SER A 48 10.52 -4.89 4.62
C SER A 48 9.83 -5.26 3.31
N GLY A 49 10.61 -5.57 2.26
CA GLY A 49 10.10 -6.05 0.98
C GLY A 49 9.52 -7.46 1.03
N GLU A 50 10.14 -8.37 1.77
CA GLU A 50 9.62 -9.75 1.97
C GLU A 50 8.32 -9.72 2.77
N GLN A 51 8.26 -8.93 3.84
CA GLN A 51 7.03 -8.75 4.60
C GLN A 51 5.89 -8.19 3.74
N MET A 52 6.18 -7.20 2.89
CA MET A 52 5.19 -6.64 1.96
C MET A 52 4.68 -7.71 0.99
N ARG A 53 5.57 -8.54 0.42
CA ARG A 53 5.18 -9.63 -0.49
C ARG A 53 4.34 -10.70 0.23
N ALA A 54 4.73 -11.08 1.44
CA ALA A 54 3.97 -12.04 2.24
C ALA A 54 2.55 -11.54 2.55
N LEU A 55 2.41 -10.26 2.93
CA LEU A 55 1.10 -9.64 3.15
C LEU A 55 0.26 -9.56 1.86
N ALA A 56 0.87 -9.24 0.71
CA ALA A 56 0.17 -9.26 -0.58
C ALA A 56 -0.31 -10.66 -0.94
N ALA A 57 0.54 -11.68 -0.75
CA ALA A 57 0.21 -13.08 -1.01
C ALA A 57 -0.93 -13.59 -0.11
N ALA A 58 -1.07 -13.05 1.10
CA ALA A 58 -2.18 -13.37 2.01
C ALA A 58 -3.44 -12.55 1.70
N ALA A 59 -3.30 -11.26 1.33
CA ALA A 59 -4.42 -10.36 1.10
C ALA A 59 -5.28 -10.80 -0.10
N VAL A 60 -4.67 -11.19 -1.22
CA VAL A 60 -5.39 -11.52 -2.45
C VAL A 60 -6.35 -12.71 -2.26
N PRO A 61 -5.91 -13.90 -1.77
CA PRO A 61 -6.83 -15.01 -1.56
C PRO A 61 -7.88 -14.71 -0.47
N LEU A 62 -7.52 -13.94 0.56
CA LEU A 62 -8.44 -13.59 1.63
C LEU A 62 -9.55 -12.65 1.15
N LEU A 63 -9.23 -11.67 0.31
CA LEU A 63 -10.23 -10.82 -0.35
C LEU A 63 -11.12 -11.63 -1.30
N GLY A 64 -10.55 -12.56 -2.07
CA GLY A 64 -11.29 -13.47 -2.93
C GLY A 64 -12.26 -14.36 -2.14
N LEU A 65 -11.79 -14.94 -1.04
CA LEU A 65 -12.64 -15.73 -0.13
C LEU A 65 -13.77 -14.88 0.46
N THR A 66 -13.47 -13.65 0.93
CA THR A 66 -14.47 -12.74 1.45
C THR A 66 -15.53 -12.42 0.41
N ALA A 67 -15.12 -12.13 -0.84
CA ALA A 67 -16.06 -11.86 -1.94
C ALA A 67 -16.97 -13.07 -2.23
N MET A 68 -16.41 -14.27 -2.24
CA MET A 68 -17.20 -15.52 -2.43
C MET A 68 -18.20 -15.75 -1.30
N LEU A 69 -17.81 -15.51 -0.04
CA LEU A 69 -18.70 -15.60 1.11
C LEU A 69 -19.83 -14.57 1.04
N MET A 70 -19.53 -13.34 0.65
CA MET A 70 -20.55 -12.30 0.46
C MET A 70 -21.52 -12.66 -0.67
N LEU A 71 -21.06 -13.19 -1.79
CA LEU A 71 -21.92 -13.67 -2.87
C LEU A 71 -22.82 -14.83 -2.43
N ALA A 72 -22.27 -15.78 -1.67
CA ALA A 72 -23.05 -16.90 -1.13
C ALA A 72 -24.14 -16.39 -0.15
N THR A 73 -23.80 -15.43 0.72
CA THR A 73 -24.75 -14.81 1.65
C THR A 73 -25.83 -14.05 0.89
N ALA A 74 -25.47 -13.28 -0.14
CA ALA A 74 -26.45 -12.59 -0.99
C ALA A 74 -27.36 -13.58 -1.74
N GLY A 75 -26.86 -14.73 -2.17
CA GLY A 75 -27.66 -15.82 -2.73
C GLY A 75 -28.66 -16.40 -1.72
N ALA A 76 -28.21 -16.59 -0.48
CA ALA A 76 -29.09 -17.07 0.61
C ALA A 76 -30.20 -16.05 0.94
N GLU A 77 -29.87 -14.75 0.95
CA GLU A 77 -30.88 -13.69 1.11
C GLU A 77 -31.89 -13.66 -0.04
N ALA A 78 -31.43 -13.79 -1.28
CA ALA A 78 -32.31 -13.86 -2.45
C ALA A 78 -33.24 -15.07 -2.37
N TRP A 79 -32.73 -16.24 -1.96
CA TRP A 79 -33.55 -17.43 -1.73
C TRP A 79 -34.56 -17.21 -0.61
N ARG A 80 -34.15 -16.67 0.53
CA ARG A 80 -35.07 -16.32 1.63
C ARG A 80 -36.18 -15.38 1.14
N TYR A 81 -35.85 -14.36 0.36
CA TYR A 81 -36.81 -13.44 -0.21
C TYR A 81 -37.82 -14.16 -1.12
N ALA A 82 -37.38 -15.12 -1.97
CA ALA A 82 -38.28 -15.92 -2.79
C ALA A 82 -39.23 -16.76 -1.95
N LEU A 83 -38.75 -17.43 -0.90
CA LEU A 83 -39.61 -18.18 0.04
C LEU A 83 -40.65 -17.31 0.71
N LEU A 84 -40.31 -16.07 1.06
CA LEU A 84 -41.27 -15.10 1.66
C LEU A 84 -42.31 -14.63 0.65
N LEU A 85 -41.96 -14.53 -0.64
CA LEU A 85 -42.95 -14.23 -1.68
C LEU A 85 -43.91 -15.41 -1.89
N ASP A 86 -43.43 -16.64 -1.93
CA ASP A 86 -44.27 -17.85 -2.08
C ASP A 86 -45.19 -18.02 -0.87
N SER A 87 -44.78 -17.60 0.33
CA SER A 87 -45.61 -17.67 1.55
C SER A 87 -46.87 -16.78 1.51
N ARG A 88 -46.98 -15.86 0.53
CA ARG A 88 -48.18 -15.04 0.33
C ARG A 88 -49.33 -15.82 -0.32
N THR A 89 -49.01 -16.84 -1.07
CA THR A 89 -50.00 -17.63 -1.84
C THR A 89 -50.18 -19.02 -1.25
N ASP A 90 -49.12 -19.61 -0.71
CA ASP A 90 -49.14 -20.97 -0.17
C ASP A 90 -48.42 -21.08 1.18
N ALA A 91 -48.77 -22.11 1.97
CA ALA A 91 -48.07 -22.40 3.22
C ALA A 91 -46.71 -22.99 2.94
N VAL A 92 -45.63 -22.24 3.21
CA VAL A 92 -44.26 -22.70 3.07
C VAL A 92 -43.89 -23.65 4.21
N PRO A 93 -43.32 -24.84 3.92
CA PRO A 93 -42.84 -25.73 4.97
C PRO A 93 -41.78 -25.08 5.86
N ALA A 94 -41.79 -25.40 7.17
CA ALA A 94 -40.88 -24.79 8.13
C ALA A 94 -39.39 -25.09 7.86
N GLY A 95 -39.09 -26.28 7.28
CA GLY A 95 -37.72 -26.68 6.99
C GLY A 95 -36.93 -25.73 6.09
N PRO A 96 -37.41 -25.38 4.90
CA PRO A 96 -36.75 -24.41 4.00
C PRO A 96 -36.57 -23.04 4.66
N LEU A 97 -37.53 -22.56 5.45
CA LEU A 97 -37.42 -21.27 6.17
C LEU A 97 -36.28 -21.30 7.19
N HIS A 98 -36.24 -22.32 8.06
CA HIS A 98 -35.15 -22.45 9.04
C HIS A 98 -33.79 -22.60 8.39
N THR A 99 -33.71 -23.33 7.26
CA THR A 99 -32.46 -23.49 6.52
C THR A 99 -32.00 -22.16 5.93
N SER A 100 -32.91 -21.38 5.34
CA SER A 100 -32.57 -20.07 4.77
C SER A 100 -32.12 -19.08 5.86
N ASP A 101 -32.79 -19.06 7.00
CA ASP A 101 -32.42 -18.22 8.15
C ASP A 101 -31.03 -18.60 8.69
N ALA A 102 -30.76 -19.88 8.85
CA ALA A 102 -29.46 -20.36 9.30
C ALA A 102 -28.31 -19.98 8.33
N LEU A 103 -28.55 -20.11 7.01
CA LEU A 103 -27.56 -19.73 5.99
C LEU A 103 -27.30 -18.22 6.00
N VAL A 104 -28.33 -17.40 6.10
CA VAL A 104 -28.19 -15.93 6.14
C VAL A 104 -27.43 -15.49 7.38
N ILE A 105 -27.80 -15.98 8.57
CA ILE A 105 -27.15 -15.60 9.82
C ILE A 105 -25.70 -16.08 9.83
N THR A 106 -25.47 -17.36 9.51
CA THR A 106 -24.12 -17.93 9.53
C THR A 106 -23.23 -17.30 8.45
N GLY A 107 -23.77 -17.13 7.23
CA GLY A 107 -23.06 -16.50 6.12
C GLY A 107 -22.72 -15.04 6.44
N GLY A 108 -23.64 -14.30 7.02
CA GLY A 108 -23.44 -12.91 7.44
C GLY A 108 -22.31 -12.78 8.48
N VAL A 109 -22.35 -13.60 9.53
CA VAL A 109 -21.30 -13.59 10.57
C VAL A 109 -19.93 -13.97 10.00
N ILE A 110 -19.85 -15.04 9.23
CA ILE A 110 -18.60 -15.50 8.63
C ILE A 110 -18.05 -14.47 7.64
N SER A 111 -18.91 -13.88 6.79
CA SER A 111 -18.51 -12.84 5.85
C SER A 111 -17.97 -11.60 6.56
N LEU A 112 -18.61 -11.20 7.68
CA LEU A 112 -18.15 -10.06 8.47
C LEU A 112 -16.75 -10.31 9.07
N LEU A 113 -16.56 -11.48 9.69
CA LEU A 113 -15.26 -11.84 10.28
C LEU A 113 -14.16 -11.94 9.20
N ALA A 114 -14.46 -12.58 8.07
CA ALA A 114 -13.55 -12.67 6.94
C ALA A 114 -13.21 -11.26 6.38
N GLY A 115 -14.20 -10.38 6.29
CA GLY A 115 -14.03 -9.00 5.84
C GLY A 115 -13.13 -8.17 6.77
N ILE A 116 -13.33 -8.31 8.08
CA ILE A 116 -12.46 -7.64 9.08
C ILE A 116 -11.01 -8.13 8.94
N LEU A 117 -10.81 -9.44 8.83
CA LEU A 117 -9.47 -10.02 8.68
C LEU A 117 -8.82 -9.58 7.36
N ALA A 118 -9.54 -9.64 6.24
CA ALA A 118 -9.08 -9.18 4.94
C ALA A 118 -8.72 -7.70 4.96
N GLY A 119 -9.55 -6.88 5.60
CA GLY A 119 -9.29 -5.45 5.79
C GLY A 119 -8.02 -5.18 6.60
N ALA A 120 -7.83 -5.89 7.72
CA ALA A 120 -6.63 -5.75 8.55
C ALA A 120 -5.34 -6.11 7.79
N VAL A 121 -5.35 -7.23 7.04
CA VAL A 121 -4.21 -7.65 6.22
C VAL A 121 -3.94 -6.65 5.09
N THR A 122 -4.97 -6.15 4.44
CA THR A 122 -4.86 -5.16 3.36
C THR A 122 -4.29 -3.83 3.87
N VAL A 123 -4.77 -3.34 5.02
CA VAL A 123 -4.21 -2.14 5.66
C VAL A 123 -2.75 -2.36 6.02
N GLY A 124 -2.39 -3.50 6.62
CA GLY A 124 -1.02 -3.85 6.94
C GLY A 124 -0.12 -3.87 5.71
N TRP A 125 -0.60 -4.45 4.60
CA TRP A 125 0.11 -4.42 3.32
C TRP A 125 0.31 -2.98 2.80
N LEU A 126 -0.75 -2.17 2.80
CA LEU A 126 -0.72 -0.80 2.31
C LEU A 126 0.30 0.06 3.07
N LEU A 127 0.31 -0.05 4.41
CA LEU A 127 1.26 0.67 5.25
C LEU A 127 2.71 0.27 4.94
N ARG A 128 2.97 -1.02 4.72
CA ARG A 128 4.30 -1.51 4.34
C ARG A 128 4.69 -1.08 2.93
N ALA A 129 3.78 -1.16 1.97
CA ALA A 129 4.01 -0.73 0.60
C ALA A 129 4.38 0.76 0.54
N CYS A 130 3.64 1.64 1.24
CA CYS A 130 3.95 3.06 1.31
C CYS A 130 5.32 3.34 1.94
N THR A 131 5.71 2.61 2.99
CA THR A 131 7.02 2.79 3.63
C THR A 131 8.16 2.31 2.75
N VAL A 132 7.99 1.18 2.05
CA VAL A 132 9.00 0.65 1.10
C VAL A 132 9.16 1.59 -0.08
N ALA A 133 8.06 2.06 -0.68
CA ALA A 133 8.09 3.01 -1.80
C ALA A 133 8.76 4.34 -1.42
N ALA A 134 8.45 4.91 -0.25
CA ALA A 134 9.06 6.14 0.23
C ALA A 134 10.57 5.98 0.46
N ARG A 135 11.00 4.86 1.04
CA ARG A 135 12.44 4.57 1.23
C ARG A 135 13.17 4.42 -0.11
N ALA A 136 12.56 3.74 -1.07
CA ALA A 136 13.15 3.57 -2.41
C ALA A 136 13.31 4.91 -3.14
N ALA A 137 12.36 5.82 -2.97
CA ALA A 137 12.40 7.17 -3.53
C ALA A 137 13.27 8.16 -2.71
N GLY A 138 13.80 7.77 -1.55
CA GLY A 138 14.57 8.65 -0.67
C GLY A 138 13.75 9.78 -0.04
N VAL A 139 12.43 9.63 0.04
CA VAL A 139 11.49 10.64 0.59
C VAL A 139 10.78 10.11 1.83
N THR A 140 10.21 11.02 2.60
CA THR A 140 9.31 10.64 3.69
C THR A 140 7.93 10.29 3.14
N PRO A 141 7.18 9.34 3.77
CA PRO A 141 5.83 9.01 3.35
C PRO A 141 4.94 10.25 3.33
N ALA A 142 4.26 10.49 2.21
CA ALA A 142 3.42 11.66 2.02
C ALA A 142 2.21 11.72 2.96
N ARG A 143 1.74 10.54 3.43
CA ARG A 143 0.55 10.42 4.28
C ARG A 143 0.90 9.81 5.64
N ARG A 144 0.26 10.30 6.68
CA ARG A 144 0.36 9.72 8.03
C ARG A 144 -0.39 8.40 8.09
N THR A 145 0.09 7.47 8.92
CA THR A 145 -0.51 6.13 9.11
C THR A 145 -2.02 6.18 9.36
N TRP A 146 -2.49 7.09 10.24
CA TRP A 146 -3.90 7.22 10.55
C TRP A 146 -4.76 7.65 9.35
N GLN A 147 -4.21 8.47 8.42
CA GLN A 147 -4.91 8.90 7.20
C GLN A 147 -5.14 7.73 6.25
N LEU A 148 -4.17 6.81 6.16
CA LEU A 148 -4.30 5.59 5.37
C LEU A 148 -5.35 4.65 5.99
N VAL A 149 -5.30 4.46 7.31
CA VAL A 149 -6.26 3.64 8.04
C VAL A 149 -7.68 4.21 7.92
N ALA A 150 -7.85 5.51 8.17
CA ALA A 150 -9.14 6.20 8.04
C ALA A 150 -9.64 6.15 6.58
N GLY A 151 -8.74 6.31 5.60
CA GLY A 151 -9.07 6.22 4.19
C GLY A 151 -9.62 4.87 3.74
N VAL A 152 -9.26 3.79 4.44
CA VAL A 152 -9.80 2.44 4.17
C VAL A 152 -11.07 2.16 4.98
N LEU A 153 -11.12 2.59 6.24
CA LEU A 153 -12.19 2.24 7.17
C LEU A 153 -13.44 3.12 7.06
N VAL A 154 -13.28 4.39 6.64
CA VAL A 154 -14.42 5.33 6.59
C VAL A 154 -15.18 5.15 5.27
N PRO A 155 -16.46 4.75 5.31
CA PRO A 155 -17.31 4.65 4.13
C PRO A 155 -17.36 5.98 3.37
N GLY A 156 -17.29 5.93 2.05
CA GLY A 156 -17.20 7.11 1.17
C GLY A 156 -15.77 7.62 0.96
N VAL A 157 -14.96 7.78 2.01
CA VAL A 157 -13.54 8.10 1.90
C VAL A 157 -12.77 6.94 1.27
N ASN A 158 -13.17 5.74 1.59
CA ASN A 158 -12.60 4.49 1.07
C ASN A 158 -12.77 4.33 -0.47
N LEU A 159 -13.68 5.04 -1.10
CA LEU A 159 -13.82 5.05 -2.57
C LEU A 159 -12.76 5.92 -3.27
N LEU A 160 -12.23 6.93 -2.57
CA LEU A 160 -11.32 7.92 -3.16
C LEU A 160 -9.86 7.70 -2.74
N VAL A 161 -9.62 7.46 -1.45
CA VAL A 161 -8.27 7.42 -0.88
C VAL A 161 -7.46 6.20 -1.35
N PRO A 162 -7.98 4.96 -1.36
CA PRO A 162 -7.23 3.81 -1.85
C PRO A 162 -6.80 3.95 -3.31
N GLY A 163 -7.67 4.44 -4.18
CA GLY A 163 -7.33 4.70 -5.59
C GLY A 163 -6.20 5.70 -5.74
N ALA A 164 -6.20 6.79 -4.97
CA ALA A 164 -5.13 7.77 -4.97
C ALA A 164 -3.81 7.18 -4.45
N VAL A 165 -3.86 6.38 -3.38
CA VAL A 165 -2.67 5.72 -2.81
C VAL A 165 -2.10 4.67 -3.77
N LEU A 166 -2.95 3.89 -4.43
CA LEU A 166 -2.52 2.92 -5.46
C LEU A 166 -1.84 3.63 -6.64
N ALA A 167 -2.38 4.77 -7.08
CA ALA A 167 -1.74 5.58 -8.14
C ALA A 167 -0.37 6.13 -7.71
N GLU A 168 -0.22 6.56 -6.45
CA GLU A 168 1.06 6.98 -5.87
C GLU A 168 2.05 5.81 -5.82
N LEU A 169 1.62 4.63 -5.37
CA LEU A 169 2.45 3.43 -5.31
C LEU A 169 2.88 2.95 -6.70
N GLU A 170 1.98 2.95 -7.67
CA GLU A 170 2.28 2.61 -9.07
C GLU A 170 3.30 3.59 -9.66
N HIS A 171 3.13 4.90 -9.41
CA HIS A 171 4.05 5.93 -9.85
C HIS A 171 5.47 5.71 -9.29
N ALA A 172 5.56 5.38 -8.00
CA ALA A 172 6.82 5.07 -7.34
C ALA A 172 7.45 3.76 -7.85
N ALA A 173 6.63 2.72 -8.06
CA ALA A 173 7.09 1.42 -8.57
C ALA A 173 7.66 1.52 -9.99
N LEU A 174 7.15 2.44 -10.81
CA LEU A 174 7.64 2.72 -12.16
C LEU A 174 8.86 3.66 -12.18
N GLY A 175 9.39 4.05 -11.02
CA GLY A 175 10.54 4.95 -10.90
C GLY A 175 10.32 6.34 -11.51
N ARG A 176 9.07 6.79 -11.58
CA ARG A 176 8.73 8.10 -12.14
C ARG A 176 9.14 9.22 -11.19
N ASP A 177 9.44 10.40 -11.76
CA ASP A 177 9.85 11.58 -11.01
C ASP A 177 8.83 11.94 -9.91
N PRO A 178 9.24 11.96 -8.63
CA PRO A 178 8.36 12.26 -7.50
C PRO A 178 7.76 13.68 -7.53
N GLY A 179 8.33 14.61 -8.32
CA GLY A 179 7.80 15.96 -8.54
C GLY A 179 6.59 16.01 -9.49
N ARG A 180 6.31 14.92 -10.23
CA ARG A 180 5.17 14.86 -11.14
C ARG A 180 3.94 14.27 -10.46
N ARG A 181 2.76 14.79 -10.80
CA ARG A 181 1.49 14.24 -10.29
C ARG A 181 1.35 12.78 -10.73
N PRO A 182 1.03 11.86 -9.80
CA PRO A 182 0.73 10.47 -10.12
C PRO A 182 -0.44 10.40 -11.12
N ARG A 183 -0.25 9.69 -12.22
CA ARG A 183 -1.32 9.40 -13.18
C ARG A 183 -1.71 7.94 -13.00
N PRO A 184 -2.95 7.66 -12.58
CA PRO A 184 -3.41 6.29 -12.42
C PRO A 184 -3.41 5.56 -13.76
N SER A 185 -3.02 4.30 -13.76
CA SER A 185 -3.17 3.43 -14.92
C SER A 185 -4.64 3.11 -15.19
N ARG A 186 -4.92 2.53 -16.37
CA ARG A 186 -6.27 2.06 -16.69
C ARG A 186 -6.81 1.05 -15.68
N LEU A 187 -5.92 0.25 -15.07
CA LEU A 187 -6.29 -0.72 -14.03
C LEU A 187 -6.77 -0.02 -12.75
N VAL A 188 -6.07 1.04 -12.32
CA VAL A 188 -6.46 1.83 -11.13
C VAL A 188 -7.71 2.67 -11.39
N VAL A 189 -7.94 3.12 -12.64
CA VAL A 189 -9.15 3.88 -13.02
C VAL A 189 -10.37 2.96 -13.12
N GLY A 190 -10.18 1.69 -13.52
CA GLY A 190 -11.25 0.70 -13.66
C GLY A 190 -11.68 0.06 -12.34
N TRP A 191 -10.99 0.40 -11.27
CA TRP A 191 -11.30 -0.06 -9.91
C TRP A 191 -12.23 0.92 -9.21
#